data_c4ff7a211f0ec0250179bf113dd158e0
#
_entry.id   c4ff7a211f0ec0250179bf113dd158e0
#
_cell.length_a   1.000
_cell.length_b   1.000
_cell.length_c   1.000
_cell.angle_alpha   90.00
_cell.angle_beta   90.00
_cell.angle_gamma   90.00
#
_symmetry.space_group_name_H-M   'P 1'
#
loop_
_entity.id
_entity.type
_entity.pdbx_description
1 polymer ?
#
loop_
_entity_poly.entity_id
_entity_poly.type
_entity_poly.pdbx_seq_one_letter_code
_entity_poly.pdbx_strand_id
1 'polypeptide(L)'
;LISQDFKRDKWTINKESYNEYGKNGTKLMLKYMDMLKKTLDKNNIEMTIAVYPWPSQVYYEDLDSIHVKIWKNWSNKNNVKFINFFPTFVKKGISNKEKNKILENFYMPYDVHFNKTGNQVIAEKFLNKY
;
A
#
# COMPACT_ATOMS: atom_id res chain seq x y z
N LEU A 1 -8.35 -3.54 17.61
CA LEU A 1 -8.79 -3.28 16.24
C LEU A 1 -7.64 -3.29 15.22
N ILE A 2 -6.41 -3.03 15.63
CA ILE A 2 -5.23 -3.09 14.78
C ILE A 2 -4.52 -4.39 15.08
N SER A 3 -4.08 -5.10 14.03
CA SER A 3 -3.18 -6.23 14.21
C SER A 3 -2.01 -5.81 15.08
N GLN A 4 -1.72 -6.54 16.14
CA GLN A 4 -0.59 -6.24 17.01
C GLN A 4 0.76 -6.51 16.35
N ASP A 5 0.76 -7.04 15.13
CA ASP A 5 1.99 -7.25 14.35
C ASP A 5 2.43 -5.95 13.65
N PHE A 6 2.51 -4.89 14.46
CA PHE A 6 3.05 -3.59 14.06
C PHE A 6 4.48 -3.69 13.48
N LYS A 7 5.20 -4.76 13.79
CA LYS A 7 6.55 -4.97 13.26
C LYS A 7 6.56 -5.18 11.75
N ARG A 8 5.50 -5.75 11.15
CA ARG A 8 5.46 -6.08 9.72
C ARG A 8 5.48 -4.85 8.80
N ASP A 9 4.85 -3.77 9.20
CA ASP A 9 4.74 -2.55 8.41
C ASP A 9 5.50 -1.35 9.01
N LYS A 10 6.16 -1.53 10.15
CA LYS A 10 6.95 -0.49 10.81
C LYS A 10 7.98 0.17 9.89
N TRP A 11 8.56 -0.59 8.96
CA TRP A 11 9.52 -0.06 8.01
C TRP A 11 8.92 0.95 7.01
N THR A 12 7.62 0.94 6.80
CA THR A 12 6.93 1.89 5.92
C THR A 12 6.72 3.25 6.59
N ILE A 13 6.66 3.27 7.92
CA ILE A 13 6.34 4.43 8.75
C ILE A 13 7.60 5.01 9.39
N ASN A 14 8.54 4.14 9.78
CA ASN A 14 9.73 4.51 10.54
C ASN A 14 11.01 4.36 9.70
N LYS A 15 11.73 5.49 9.55
CA LYS A 15 12.95 5.55 8.73
C LYS A 15 14.09 4.67 9.26
N GLU A 16 14.22 4.51 10.57
CA GLU A 16 15.26 3.65 11.16
C GLU A 16 15.01 2.20 10.81
N SER A 17 13.78 1.73 11.03
CA SER A 17 13.36 0.37 10.64
C SER A 17 13.51 0.12 9.14
N TYR A 18 13.22 1.12 8.32
CA TYR A 18 13.50 1.03 6.88
C TYR A 18 14.99 0.84 6.59
N ASN A 19 15.87 1.62 7.22
CA ASN A 19 17.31 1.50 7.01
C ASN A 19 17.87 0.17 7.53
N GLU A 20 17.34 -0.34 8.64
CA GLU A 20 17.81 -1.56 9.30
C GLU A 20 17.48 -2.83 8.48
N TYR A 21 16.23 -2.97 8.04
CA TYR A 21 15.80 -4.20 7.34
C TYR A 21 14.94 -3.95 6.09
N GLY A 22 14.16 -2.88 6.03
CA GLY A 22 13.26 -2.60 4.91
C GLY A 22 13.98 -2.33 3.60
N LYS A 23 15.13 -1.65 3.66
CA LYS A 23 15.92 -1.27 2.47
C LYS A 23 16.41 -2.48 1.67
N ASN A 24 16.92 -3.51 2.35
CA ASN A 24 17.39 -4.72 1.68
C ASN A 24 16.25 -5.52 1.06
N GLY A 25 15.14 -5.67 1.80
CA GLY A 25 13.92 -6.31 1.28
C GLY A 25 13.37 -5.58 0.06
N THR A 26 13.30 -4.25 0.13
CA THR A 26 12.85 -3.40 -0.99
C THR A 26 13.75 -3.55 -2.22
N LYS A 27 15.07 -3.55 -2.04
CA LYS A 27 16.02 -3.75 -3.16
C LYS A 27 15.79 -5.10 -3.86
N LEU A 28 15.59 -6.15 -3.09
CA LEU A 28 15.33 -7.49 -3.63
C LEU A 28 13.96 -7.55 -4.34
N MET A 29 12.94 -6.97 -3.73
CA MET A 29 11.59 -6.86 -4.30
C MET A 29 11.64 -6.14 -5.66
N LEU A 30 12.29 -4.99 -5.74
CA LEU A 30 12.41 -4.22 -7.00
C LEU A 30 13.16 -5.00 -8.08
N LYS A 31 14.21 -5.74 -7.72
CA LYS A 31 14.91 -6.64 -8.66
C LYS A 31 13.95 -7.66 -9.29
N TYR A 32 13.12 -8.31 -8.50
CA TYR A 32 12.15 -9.28 -9.03
C TYR A 32 11.02 -8.61 -9.82
N MET A 33 10.62 -7.39 -9.45
CA MET A 33 9.66 -6.63 -10.24
C MET A 33 10.21 -6.23 -11.61
N ASP A 34 11.51 -5.87 -11.70
CA ASP A 34 12.18 -5.62 -12.98
C ASP A 34 12.19 -6.89 -13.86
N MET A 35 12.40 -8.06 -13.26
CA MET A 35 12.36 -9.34 -13.98
C MET A 35 10.94 -9.66 -14.48
N LEU A 36 9.94 -9.47 -13.61
CA LEU A 36 8.52 -9.65 -13.98
C LEU A 36 8.13 -8.72 -15.13
N LYS A 37 8.46 -7.42 -15.02
CA LYS A 37 8.18 -6.44 -16.05
C LYS A 37 8.76 -6.86 -17.42
N LYS A 38 10.03 -7.28 -17.45
CA LYS A 38 10.67 -7.79 -18.66
C LYS A 38 9.94 -9.01 -19.26
N THR A 39 9.44 -9.90 -18.40
CA THR A 39 8.68 -11.07 -18.85
C THR A 39 7.33 -10.68 -19.45
N LEU A 40 6.61 -9.75 -18.81
CA LEU A 40 5.34 -9.25 -19.30
C LEU A 40 5.51 -8.50 -20.62
N ASP A 41 6.53 -7.66 -20.74
CA ASP A 41 6.83 -6.92 -21.99
C ASP A 41 7.11 -7.85 -23.17
N LYS A 42 7.88 -8.93 -22.96
CA LYS A 42 8.14 -9.94 -24.00
C LYS A 42 6.87 -10.62 -24.50
N ASN A 43 5.84 -10.66 -23.67
CA ASN A 43 4.55 -11.28 -24.01
C ASN A 43 3.45 -10.26 -24.35
N ASN A 44 3.79 -8.98 -24.51
CA ASN A 44 2.86 -7.87 -24.76
C ASN A 44 1.73 -7.78 -23.73
N ILE A 45 2.04 -8.04 -22.46
CA ILE A 45 1.09 -7.95 -21.34
C ILE A 45 1.32 -6.63 -20.59
N GLU A 46 0.31 -5.79 -20.53
CA GLU A 46 0.36 -4.55 -19.77
C GLU A 46 0.39 -4.81 -18.25
N MET A 47 1.11 -3.95 -17.54
CA MET A 47 1.24 -4.03 -16.08
C MET A 47 0.67 -2.78 -15.43
N THR A 48 -0.08 -2.98 -14.37
CA THR A 48 -0.54 -1.91 -13.46
C THR A 48 -0.15 -2.26 -12.03
N ILE A 49 0.38 -1.30 -11.30
CA ILE A 49 0.62 -1.43 -9.86
C ILE A 49 -0.44 -0.64 -9.10
N ALA A 50 -1.10 -1.30 -8.16
CA ALA A 50 -2.01 -0.67 -7.23
C ALA A 50 -1.50 -0.86 -5.80
N VAL A 51 -1.45 0.21 -5.01
CA VAL A 51 -1.06 0.17 -3.60
C VAL A 51 -2.20 0.63 -2.70
N TYR A 52 -2.35 -0.05 -1.57
CA TYR A 52 -3.35 0.27 -0.56
C TYR A 52 -2.75 0.20 0.84
N PRO A 53 -3.28 0.95 1.81
CA PRO A 53 -2.71 0.98 3.15
C PRO A 53 -3.10 -0.23 3.98
N TRP A 54 -2.24 -0.63 4.89
CA TRP A 54 -2.55 -1.51 6.00
C TRP A 54 -3.20 -0.72 7.15
N PRO A 55 -3.89 -1.39 8.09
CA PRO A 55 -4.55 -0.73 9.23
C PRO A 55 -3.67 0.21 10.02
N SER A 56 -2.42 -0.15 10.27
CA SER A 56 -1.45 0.69 10.98
C SER A 56 -1.13 1.97 10.20
N GLN A 57 -0.98 1.89 8.88
CA GLN A 57 -0.75 3.07 8.06
C GLN A 57 -1.95 4.04 8.09
N VAL A 58 -3.17 3.52 8.16
CA VAL A 58 -4.37 4.33 8.38
C VAL A 58 -4.33 4.99 9.76
N TYR A 59 -4.03 4.22 10.80
CA TYR A 59 -4.00 4.70 12.19
C TYR A 59 -2.93 5.77 12.42
N TYR A 60 -1.74 5.60 11.83
CA TYR A 60 -0.62 6.55 11.92
C TYR A 60 -0.63 7.64 10.84
N GLU A 61 -1.72 7.76 10.08
CA GLU A 61 -1.91 8.82 9.07
C GLU A 61 -0.78 8.86 8.01
N ASP A 62 -0.24 7.68 7.64
CA ASP A 62 0.91 7.52 6.76
C ASP A 62 0.56 7.75 5.28
N LEU A 63 0.00 8.91 4.96
CA LEU A 63 -0.42 9.25 3.60
C LEU A 63 0.76 9.31 2.62
N ASP A 64 1.92 9.76 3.10
CA ASP A 64 3.17 9.92 2.33
C ASP A 64 4.13 8.73 2.50
N SER A 65 3.59 7.55 2.68
CA SER A 65 4.29 6.31 2.99
C SER A 65 5.53 6.08 2.12
N ILE A 66 6.59 5.55 2.72
CA ILE A 66 7.76 5.05 1.99
C ILE A 66 7.33 4.04 0.92
N HIS A 67 6.36 3.17 1.24
CA HIS A 67 5.77 2.20 0.33
C HIS A 67 5.19 2.87 -0.93
N VAL A 68 4.38 3.91 -0.77
CA VAL A 68 3.81 4.67 -1.89
C VAL A 68 4.91 5.29 -2.76
N LYS A 69 5.90 5.92 -2.13
CA LYS A 69 7.03 6.57 -2.83
C LYS A 69 7.84 5.59 -3.66
N ILE A 70 8.16 4.42 -3.10
CA ILE A 70 8.91 3.38 -3.80
C ILE A 70 8.18 2.94 -5.07
N TRP A 71 6.92 2.55 -4.95
CA TRP A 71 6.15 2.05 -6.08
C TRP A 71 5.82 3.11 -7.11
N LYS A 72 5.51 4.33 -6.69
CA LYS A 72 5.32 5.46 -7.61
C LYS A 72 6.58 5.75 -8.43
N ASN A 73 7.75 5.79 -7.77
CA ASN A 73 9.02 6.04 -8.46
C ASN A 73 9.37 4.91 -9.43
N TRP A 74 9.20 3.66 -9.00
CA TRP A 74 9.46 2.51 -9.86
C TRP A 74 8.52 2.48 -11.07
N SER A 75 7.24 2.72 -10.87
CA SER A 75 6.23 2.76 -11.93
C SER A 75 6.53 3.85 -12.96
N ASN A 76 6.87 5.05 -12.51
CA ASN A 76 7.26 6.16 -13.39
C ASN A 76 8.49 5.80 -14.23
N LYS A 77 9.53 5.22 -13.61
CA LYS A 77 10.76 4.82 -14.29
C LYS A 77 10.52 3.74 -15.37
N ASN A 78 9.57 2.85 -15.14
CA ASN A 78 9.30 1.70 -16.00
C ASN A 78 8.08 1.89 -16.92
N ASN A 79 7.51 3.09 -16.97
CA ASN A 79 6.29 3.40 -17.74
C ASN A 79 5.13 2.43 -17.39
N VAL A 80 4.92 2.19 -16.08
CA VAL A 80 3.88 1.33 -15.55
C VAL A 80 2.78 2.18 -14.94
N LYS A 81 1.51 1.85 -15.20
CA LYS A 81 0.37 2.53 -14.61
C LYS A 81 0.39 2.35 -13.09
N PHE A 82 0.22 3.44 -12.34
CA PHE A 82 0.25 3.44 -10.88
C PHE A 82 -1.05 3.95 -10.29
N ILE A 83 -1.67 3.15 -9.41
CA ILE A 83 -2.89 3.49 -8.70
C ILE A 83 -2.59 3.55 -7.20
N ASN A 84 -2.84 4.70 -6.59
CA ASN A 84 -2.66 4.91 -5.15
C ASN A 84 -4.03 4.99 -4.45
N PHE A 85 -4.33 4.01 -3.60
CA PHE A 85 -5.55 3.97 -2.80
C PHE A 85 -5.39 4.57 -1.39
N PHE A 86 -4.19 4.98 -0.99
CA PHE A 86 -3.96 5.57 0.33
C PHE A 86 -4.91 6.73 0.64
N PRO A 87 -5.12 7.73 -0.26
CA PRO A 87 -6.02 8.85 0.02
C PRO A 87 -7.49 8.45 0.24
N THR A 88 -7.86 7.23 -0.14
CA THR A 88 -9.22 6.70 0.10
C THR A 88 -9.44 6.40 1.58
N PHE A 89 -8.45 5.84 2.24
CA PHE A 89 -8.55 5.34 3.62
C PHE A 89 -7.77 6.16 4.64
N VAL A 90 -6.62 6.72 4.24
CA VAL A 90 -5.77 7.51 5.14
C VAL A 90 -6.25 8.96 5.16
N LYS A 91 -6.59 9.46 6.33
CA LYS A 91 -6.99 10.85 6.57
C LYS A 91 -6.06 11.46 7.60
N LYS A 92 -5.63 12.71 7.38
CA LYS A 92 -4.78 13.45 8.32
C LYS A 92 -5.61 14.31 9.26
N GLY A 93 -5.15 14.44 10.51
CA GLY A 93 -5.75 15.34 11.50
C GLY A 93 -7.12 14.91 12.04
N ILE A 94 -7.50 13.65 11.89
CA ILE A 94 -8.74 13.11 12.43
C ILE A 94 -8.53 12.48 13.81
N SER A 95 -9.60 12.43 14.61
CA SER A 95 -9.56 11.83 15.94
C SER A 95 -9.33 10.32 15.91
N ASN A 96 -8.84 9.73 17.00
CA ASN A 96 -8.71 8.28 17.15
C ASN A 96 -10.05 7.54 16.97
N LYS A 97 -11.17 8.16 17.37
CA LYS A 97 -12.51 7.60 17.13
C LYS A 97 -12.82 7.47 15.66
N GLU A 98 -12.51 8.48 14.86
CA GLU A 98 -12.71 8.45 13.41
C GLU A 98 -11.80 7.45 12.72
N LYS A 99 -10.52 7.35 13.15
CA LYS A 99 -9.58 6.32 12.67
C LYS A 99 -10.12 4.91 12.92
N ASN A 100 -10.57 4.64 14.15
CA ASN A 100 -11.16 3.35 14.49
C ASN A 100 -12.40 3.04 13.66
N LYS A 101 -13.26 4.03 13.39
CA LYS A 101 -14.42 3.87 12.52
C LYS A 101 -14.03 3.49 11.08
N ILE A 102 -12.96 4.07 10.54
CA ILE A 102 -12.43 3.67 9.22
C ILE A 102 -11.96 2.21 9.26
N LEU A 103 -11.23 1.82 10.29
CA LEU A 103 -10.73 0.45 10.44
C LEU A 103 -11.86 -0.56 10.57
N GLU A 104 -12.85 -0.29 11.40
CA GLU A 104 -14.04 -1.15 11.58
C GLU A 104 -14.86 -1.31 10.31
N ASN A 105 -15.01 -0.22 9.55
CA ASN A 105 -15.81 -0.23 8.32
C ASN A 105 -15.15 -1.00 7.18
N PHE A 106 -13.81 -0.97 7.08
CA PHE A 106 -13.14 -1.45 5.87
C PHE A 106 -12.19 -2.63 6.07
N TYR A 107 -11.81 -2.96 7.31
CA TYR A 107 -10.85 -4.04 7.58
C TYR A 107 -11.47 -5.16 8.42
N MET A 108 -10.88 -6.33 8.34
CA MET A 108 -11.19 -7.44 9.24
C MET A 108 -10.63 -7.13 10.63
N PRO A 109 -11.37 -7.42 11.70
CA PRO A 109 -10.87 -7.22 13.06
C PRO A 109 -9.54 -7.95 13.30
N TYR A 110 -8.55 -7.24 13.81
CA TYR A 110 -7.22 -7.77 14.15
C TYR A 110 -6.43 -8.37 12.97
N ASP A 111 -6.82 -8.04 11.73
CA ASP A 111 -6.17 -8.50 10.52
C ASP A 111 -5.73 -7.31 9.64
N VAL A 112 -4.85 -7.58 8.68
CA VAL A 112 -4.35 -6.60 7.70
C VAL A 112 -5.22 -6.53 6.44
N HIS A 113 -6.14 -7.46 6.26
CA HIS A 113 -6.97 -7.59 5.07
C HIS A 113 -8.22 -6.73 5.14
N PHE A 114 -8.67 -6.27 3.97
CA PHE A 114 -9.96 -5.64 3.85
C PHE A 114 -11.10 -6.63 4.10
N ASN A 115 -12.17 -6.14 4.71
CA ASN A 115 -13.47 -6.83 4.75
C ASN A 115 -14.21 -6.66 3.41
N LYS A 116 -15.46 -7.17 3.31
CA LYS A 116 -16.28 -7.05 2.11
C LYS A 116 -16.44 -5.60 1.63
N THR A 117 -16.70 -4.67 2.54
CA THR A 117 -16.90 -3.24 2.22
C THR A 117 -15.61 -2.60 1.73
N GLY A 118 -14.48 -2.89 2.36
CA GLY A 118 -13.17 -2.39 1.92
C GLY A 118 -12.81 -2.88 0.52
N ASN A 119 -13.02 -4.16 0.22
CA ASN A 119 -12.80 -4.73 -1.10
C ASN A 119 -13.73 -4.11 -2.16
N GLN A 120 -14.99 -3.85 -1.83
CA GLN A 120 -15.92 -3.17 -2.73
C GLN A 120 -15.44 -1.77 -3.09
N VAL A 121 -15.02 -0.98 -2.11
CA VAL A 121 -14.46 0.38 -2.33
C VAL A 121 -13.23 0.32 -3.22
N ILE A 122 -12.32 -0.64 -3.01
CA ILE A 122 -11.15 -0.82 -3.88
C ILE A 122 -11.59 -1.14 -5.32
N ALA A 123 -12.51 -2.06 -5.52
CA ALA A 123 -12.99 -2.44 -6.84
C ALA A 123 -13.63 -1.26 -7.58
N GLU A 124 -14.53 -0.52 -6.95
CA GLU A 124 -15.18 0.67 -7.52
C GLU A 124 -14.16 1.75 -7.90
N LYS A 125 -13.21 2.03 -7.02
CA LYS A 125 -12.14 3.01 -7.29
C LYS A 125 -11.18 2.55 -8.38
N PHE A 126 -10.92 1.27 -8.49
CA PHE A 126 -10.11 0.69 -9.55
C PHE A 126 -10.79 0.87 -10.91
N LEU A 127 -12.06 0.49 -11.04
CA LEU A 127 -12.83 0.63 -12.28
C LEU A 127 -12.92 2.09 -12.76
N ASN A 128 -13.03 3.05 -11.84
CA ASN A 128 -13.07 4.47 -12.18
C ASN A 128 -11.71 5.04 -12.66
N LYS A 129 -10.62 4.27 -12.55
CA LYS A 129 -9.26 4.68 -12.96
C LYS A 129 -8.73 3.90 -14.16
N TYR A 130 -9.43 2.87 -14.53
CA TYR A 130 -9.12 2.04 -15.69
C TYR A 130 -9.92 2.48 -16.90
#